data_cb02e40065c8552a9d4540ddd36f4b05
#
_entry.id   cb02e40065c8552a9d4540ddd36f4b05
#
_cell.length_a   1.000
_cell.length_b   1.000
_cell.length_c   1.000
_cell.angle_alpha   90.00
_cell.angle_beta   90.00
_cell.angle_gamma   90.00
#
_symmetry.space_group_name_H-M   'P 1'
#
loop_
_entity.id
_entity.type
_entity.pdbx_description
1 polymer ?
#
loop_
_entity_poly.entity_id
_entity_poly.type
_entity_poly.pdbx_seq_one_letter_code
_entity_poly.pdbx_strand_id
1 'polypeptide(L)'
;MSHSRKWRGAGQLGWRLVITRGIMEDSDYIIVGAGSAGCVLAERLSASGRHKVTLIEAGGSDRRFYVHLPLGYGKLFYDPAVNWMYRTEADPGLAGTRDHWPRGRLLGGSSSINAMVWIRGHRADYDEWGQAAPGWGWDDCLSAYRQIEDNEAGADDWRGQGGPLFISANREGLHPLVRDYIAACGQAGLPETPDFNGASQEGAGIYQMTIKRARRNSTARAFLRPAMKRANLSVLTHAQVTRVLIESGRAVGVEVRQGGETRRLRARGEVILSGGAVNSPQLLQVSGIGPGALLQDMGVPVLVDNPNVGAHLSDHQGINYTWSMRVPTYNDALRPWWGKALAGLQYFAGGRGPLAKSINHAGGFFRTDAALPRPNMQLYMQAFSTLIPRDGERPILSPDPWSGLSIGLSNCRPTSRGEIRLASPDPLAHPVIRANAFSTQHDIDEMLAAVKFLRRIAAQPAMARLIREELRPGPEVTTDAELIEDFRARSGTVYHPSCTCRMGADPATSVLDARLRVRGVAGLRVIDAASFPNIIAGNTNAPAILMGWKGAGLVLEDAR
;
A
#
# COMPACT_ATOMS: atom_id res chain seq x y z
N MET A 1 41.70 -44.17 22.70
CA MET A 1 42.40 -43.50 21.59
C MET A 1 41.35 -42.84 20.70
N SER A 2 41.30 -41.53 20.79
CA SER A 2 40.31 -40.67 20.15
C SER A 2 40.80 -40.19 18.80
N HIS A 3 39.96 -40.26 17.78
CA HIS A 3 40.21 -39.53 16.52
C HIS A 3 39.10 -38.54 16.26
N SER A 4 39.36 -37.28 16.63
CA SER A 4 38.58 -36.12 16.25
C SER A 4 38.92 -35.75 14.79
N ARG A 5 37.98 -35.82 13.86
CA ARG A 5 38.11 -35.19 12.52
C ARG A 5 37.61 -33.77 12.59
N LYS A 6 38.50 -32.81 12.43
CA LYS A 6 38.25 -31.38 12.17
C LYS A 6 37.62 -31.20 10.78
N TRP A 7 36.43 -30.64 10.73
CA TRP A 7 35.92 -30.04 9.50
C TRP A 7 36.46 -28.62 9.39
N ARG A 8 37.24 -28.37 8.32
CA ARG A 8 37.70 -27.03 7.95
C ARG A 8 36.62 -26.31 7.16
N GLY A 9 36.48 -25.02 7.47
CA GLY A 9 35.41 -24.16 7.06
C GLY A 9 35.33 -23.89 5.56
N ALA A 10 34.12 -23.73 5.10
CA ALA A 10 33.74 -23.06 3.86
C ALA A 10 33.62 -21.55 4.14
N GLY A 11 34.32 -20.76 3.31
CA GLY A 11 34.51 -19.35 3.52
C GLY A 11 33.22 -18.53 3.61
N GLN A 12 33.09 -17.81 4.69
CA GLN A 12 32.20 -16.65 4.79
C GLN A 12 32.78 -15.53 3.90
N LEU A 13 32.17 -15.28 2.75
CA LEU A 13 32.31 -14.01 2.04
C LEU A 13 31.62 -12.94 2.91
N GLY A 14 32.38 -12.45 3.88
CA GLY A 14 32.01 -11.32 4.71
C GLY A 14 32.01 -10.05 3.85
N TRP A 15 30.85 -9.53 3.53
CA TRP A 15 30.71 -8.14 3.13
C TRP A 15 31.08 -7.29 4.36
N ARG A 16 32.33 -6.79 4.38
CA ARG A 16 32.74 -5.79 5.35
C ARG A 16 31.89 -4.55 5.12
N LEU A 17 31.00 -4.27 6.09
CA LEU A 17 30.50 -2.92 6.30
C LEU A 17 31.72 -2.05 6.59
N VAL A 18 32.11 -1.19 5.64
CA VAL A 18 33.07 -0.14 5.90
C VAL A 18 32.39 0.91 6.76
N ILE A 19 32.45 0.74 8.07
CA ILE A 19 32.13 1.79 9.05
C ILE A 19 33.34 2.73 9.06
N THR A 20 33.41 3.65 8.13
CA THR A 20 34.26 4.82 8.26
C THR A 20 33.60 5.75 9.29
N ARG A 21 34.16 5.83 10.49
CA ARG A 21 34.02 6.97 11.40
C ARG A 21 34.60 8.20 10.65
N GLY A 22 33.78 8.84 9.82
CA GLY A 22 34.11 10.03 9.09
C GLY A 22 32.81 10.81 8.84
N ILE A 23 32.90 12.11 8.85
CA ILE A 23 31.84 13.05 8.44
C ILE A 23 31.24 12.47 7.15
N MET A 24 29.99 11.98 7.23
CA MET A 24 29.32 11.51 6.01
C MET A 24 29.19 12.72 5.09
N GLU A 25 29.80 12.59 3.91
CA GLU A 25 29.76 13.64 2.90
C GLU A 25 28.32 14.10 2.63
N ASP A 26 28.12 15.40 2.53
CA ASP A 26 26.86 16.03 2.20
C ASP A 26 26.25 15.38 0.96
N SER A 27 24.96 15.07 1.00
CA SER A 27 24.21 14.63 -0.17
C SER A 27 23.51 15.82 -0.82
N ASP A 28 23.22 15.73 -2.12
CA ASP A 28 22.36 16.72 -2.75
C ASP A 28 20.92 16.49 -2.30
N TYR A 29 20.48 15.23 -2.27
CA TYR A 29 19.15 14.83 -1.83
C TYR A 29 19.20 13.77 -0.74
N ILE A 30 18.40 13.96 0.31
CA ILE A 30 18.13 12.95 1.33
C ILE A 30 16.68 12.52 1.17
N ILE A 31 16.46 11.22 0.91
CA ILE A 31 15.14 10.61 0.82
C ILE A 31 14.88 9.81 2.09
N VAL A 32 13.79 10.10 2.79
CA VAL A 32 13.40 9.46 4.05
C VAL A 32 12.29 8.45 3.80
N GLY A 33 12.60 7.15 3.89
CA GLY A 33 11.71 6.03 3.61
C GLY A 33 11.96 5.39 2.24
N ALA A 34 12.34 4.12 2.23
CA ALA A 34 12.51 3.32 1.02
C ALA A 34 11.23 2.56 0.64
N GLY A 35 10.08 3.22 0.75
CA GLY A 35 8.78 2.69 0.35
C GLY A 35 8.51 2.73 -1.15
N SER A 36 7.24 2.65 -1.55
CA SER A 36 6.81 2.62 -2.94
C SER A 36 7.30 3.84 -3.73
N ALA A 37 7.15 5.05 -3.19
CA ALA A 37 7.64 6.27 -3.84
C ALA A 37 9.16 6.47 -3.65
N GLY A 38 9.69 6.22 -2.45
CA GLY A 38 11.11 6.47 -2.14
C GLY A 38 12.08 5.65 -2.96
N CYS A 39 11.75 4.39 -3.29
CA CYS A 39 12.55 3.57 -4.21
C CYS A 39 12.60 4.16 -5.62
N VAL A 40 11.50 4.72 -6.10
CA VAL A 40 11.41 5.39 -7.41
C VAL A 40 12.21 6.69 -7.41
N LEU A 41 12.06 7.50 -6.36
CA LEU A 41 12.84 8.73 -6.17
C LEU A 41 14.34 8.45 -6.20
N ALA A 42 14.81 7.45 -5.43
CA ALA A 42 16.21 7.08 -5.36
C ALA A 42 16.77 6.65 -6.73
N GLU A 43 15.98 5.88 -7.48
CA GLU A 43 16.33 5.47 -8.84
C GLU A 43 16.45 6.68 -9.76
N ARG A 44 15.43 7.52 -9.84
CA ARG A 44 15.38 8.63 -10.80
C ARG A 44 16.35 9.76 -10.48
N LEU A 45 16.48 10.16 -9.22
CA LEU A 45 17.38 11.25 -8.81
C LEU A 45 18.84 10.88 -8.98
N SER A 46 19.20 9.58 -8.83
CA SER A 46 20.57 9.11 -9.03
C SER A 46 20.89 8.75 -10.48
N ALA A 47 19.91 8.72 -11.40
CA ALA A 47 20.08 8.16 -12.75
C ALA A 47 21.14 8.87 -13.59
N SER A 48 21.24 10.19 -13.48
CA SER A 48 22.20 11.00 -14.28
C SER A 48 23.64 10.92 -13.79
N GLY A 49 23.90 10.38 -12.60
CA GLY A 49 25.23 10.41 -11.95
C GLY A 49 25.62 11.78 -11.36
N ARG A 50 24.90 12.86 -11.68
CA ARG A 50 25.23 14.24 -11.26
C ARG A 50 24.90 14.54 -9.81
N HIS A 51 23.87 13.90 -9.26
CA HIS A 51 23.38 14.15 -7.90
C HIS A 51 23.78 13.02 -6.96
N LYS A 52 24.29 13.38 -5.80
CA LYS A 52 24.57 12.45 -4.70
C LYS A 52 23.29 12.27 -3.88
N VAL A 53 22.79 11.05 -3.82
CA VAL A 53 21.51 10.71 -3.19
C VAL A 53 21.72 9.77 -2.01
N THR A 54 21.14 10.11 -0.86
CA THR A 54 21.08 9.21 0.30
C THR A 54 19.63 8.80 0.55
N LEU A 55 19.35 7.50 0.49
CA LEU A 55 18.07 6.89 0.85
C LEU A 55 18.17 6.27 2.24
N ILE A 56 17.24 6.60 3.13
CA ILE A 56 17.24 6.14 4.52
C ILE A 56 15.99 5.30 4.78
N GLU A 57 16.16 4.08 5.31
CA GLU A 57 15.07 3.15 5.62
C GLU A 57 15.19 2.67 7.08
N ALA A 58 14.08 2.76 7.82
CA ALA A 58 14.00 2.34 9.22
C ALA A 58 14.14 0.82 9.38
N GLY A 59 13.63 0.06 8.42
CA GLY A 59 13.73 -1.39 8.40
C GLY A 59 14.95 -1.93 7.69
N GLY A 60 14.94 -3.25 7.50
CA GLY A 60 16.03 -3.98 6.88
C GLY A 60 15.82 -4.30 5.39
N SER A 61 16.58 -5.27 4.92
CA SER A 61 16.51 -5.77 3.54
C SER A 61 15.20 -6.52 3.28
N ASP A 62 14.73 -6.42 2.02
CA ASP A 62 13.61 -7.20 1.47
C ASP A 62 14.01 -8.64 1.06
N ARG A 63 15.28 -9.05 1.29
CA ARG A 63 15.77 -10.40 0.94
C ARG A 63 15.27 -11.46 1.90
N ARG A 64 13.95 -11.64 1.97
CA ARG A 64 13.27 -12.62 2.79
C ARG A 64 12.38 -13.50 1.93
N PHE A 65 12.29 -14.80 2.25
CA PHE A 65 11.54 -15.77 1.47
C PHE A 65 10.08 -15.36 1.25
N TYR A 66 9.36 -15.06 2.34
CA TYR A 66 7.93 -14.69 2.27
C TYR A 66 7.68 -13.34 1.57
N VAL A 67 8.65 -12.44 1.52
CA VAL A 67 8.53 -11.19 0.76
C VAL A 67 8.49 -11.48 -0.74
N HIS A 68 9.32 -12.40 -1.21
CA HIS A 68 9.38 -12.73 -2.64
C HIS A 68 8.32 -13.73 -3.07
N LEU A 69 7.81 -14.55 -2.17
CA LEU A 69 6.73 -15.51 -2.42
C LEU A 69 5.40 -14.76 -2.56
N PRO A 70 4.70 -14.80 -3.72
CA PRO A 70 3.48 -14.02 -3.89
C PRO A 70 2.42 -14.30 -2.82
N LEU A 71 2.10 -15.57 -2.54
CA LEU A 71 1.14 -15.92 -1.49
C LEU A 71 1.66 -15.61 -0.07
N GLY A 72 2.96 -15.36 0.11
CA GLY A 72 3.58 -15.14 1.41
C GLY A 72 3.13 -13.86 2.15
N TYR A 73 2.49 -12.91 1.46
CA TYR A 73 2.11 -11.62 2.05
C TYR A 73 1.23 -11.73 3.30
N GLY A 74 0.37 -12.74 3.38
CA GLY A 74 -0.49 -12.92 4.55
C GLY A 74 0.28 -13.19 5.86
N LYS A 75 1.51 -13.73 5.79
CA LYS A 75 2.38 -13.86 6.96
C LYS A 75 3.07 -12.54 7.31
N LEU A 76 3.32 -11.68 6.32
CA LEU A 76 4.03 -10.43 6.52
C LEU A 76 3.19 -9.36 7.23
N PHE A 77 1.87 -9.49 7.19
CA PHE A 77 0.96 -8.55 7.87
C PHE A 77 1.11 -8.58 9.39
N TYR A 78 1.62 -9.68 9.95
CA TYR A 78 1.81 -9.87 11.39
C TYR A 78 3.28 -10.17 11.75
N ASP A 79 4.24 -9.94 10.84
CA ASP A 79 5.67 -10.12 11.12
C ASP A 79 6.30 -8.77 11.53
N PRO A 80 6.58 -8.54 12.83
CA PRO A 80 7.15 -7.28 13.32
C PRO A 80 8.56 -7.00 12.76
N ALA A 81 9.21 -8.00 12.19
CA ALA A 81 10.53 -7.81 11.58
C ALA A 81 10.48 -7.06 10.24
N VAL A 82 9.30 -6.95 9.62
CA VAL A 82 9.07 -6.29 8.32
C VAL A 82 7.89 -5.33 8.32
N ASN A 83 7.24 -5.15 9.48
CA ASN A 83 6.01 -4.40 9.60
C ASN A 83 6.09 -3.46 10.81
N TRP A 84 5.56 -2.25 10.69
CA TRP A 84 5.43 -1.29 11.77
C TRP A 84 4.45 -1.73 12.85
N MET A 85 3.50 -2.62 12.53
CA MET A 85 2.50 -3.15 13.47
C MET A 85 1.61 -2.08 14.10
N TYR A 86 1.24 -1.05 13.35
CA TYR A 86 0.36 0.01 13.86
C TYR A 86 -1.01 -0.54 14.24
N ARG A 87 -1.63 0.14 15.22
CA ARG A 87 -3.05 -0.03 15.58
C ARG A 87 -3.72 1.33 15.66
N THR A 88 -4.98 1.38 15.28
CA THR A 88 -5.80 2.59 15.44
C THR A 88 -6.22 2.77 16.90
N GLU A 89 -6.69 3.97 17.24
CA GLU A 89 -7.56 4.13 18.41
C GLU A 89 -8.87 3.34 18.23
N ALA A 90 -9.58 3.12 19.33
CA ALA A 90 -10.91 2.52 19.28
C ALA A 90 -11.83 3.40 18.41
N ASP A 91 -12.43 2.81 17.38
CA ASP A 91 -13.24 3.55 16.40
C ASP A 91 -14.74 3.27 16.62
N PRO A 92 -15.53 4.29 16.97
CA PRO A 92 -16.97 4.13 17.14
C PRO A 92 -17.69 3.61 15.88
N GLY A 93 -17.21 3.97 14.69
CA GLY A 93 -17.74 3.48 13.42
C GLY A 93 -17.47 1.99 13.18
N LEU A 94 -16.48 1.42 13.85
CA LEU A 94 -16.12 0.00 13.82
C LEU A 94 -16.46 -0.70 15.14
N ALA A 95 -17.57 -0.35 15.75
CA ALA A 95 -18.06 -0.93 17.02
C ALA A 95 -17.00 -0.91 18.15
N GLY A 96 -16.17 0.13 18.21
CA GLY A 96 -15.12 0.29 19.23
C GLY A 96 -13.86 -0.54 18.97
N THR A 97 -13.71 -1.18 17.81
CA THR A 97 -12.54 -2.00 17.48
C THR A 97 -11.32 -1.12 17.24
N ARG A 98 -10.14 -1.60 17.71
CA ARG A 98 -8.82 -1.07 17.35
C ARG A 98 -8.29 -1.88 16.17
N ASP A 99 -8.30 -1.29 14.99
CA ASP A 99 -7.93 -1.99 13.77
C ASP A 99 -6.40 -2.14 13.63
N HIS A 100 -5.96 -3.25 13.03
CA HIS A 100 -4.55 -3.50 12.75
C HIS A 100 -4.17 -2.91 11.38
N TRP A 101 -3.16 -2.01 11.40
CA TRP A 101 -2.71 -1.27 10.22
C TRP A 101 -1.29 -1.68 9.80
N PRO A 102 -1.11 -2.76 9.04
CA PRO A 102 0.19 -3.18 8.56
C PRO A 102 0.80 -2.15 7.60
N ARG A 103 2.01 -1.69 7.91
CA ARG A 103 2.84 -0.86 7.04
C ARG A 103 4.23 -1.46 6.93
N GLY A 104 4.75 -1.57 5.69
CA GLY A 104 6.07 -2.17 5.48
C GLY A 104 7.20 -1.38 6.14
N ARG A 105 8.07 -2.09 6.88
CA ARG A 105 9.29 -1.58 7.50
C ARG A 105 10.49 -2.35 6.95
N LEU A 106 10.79 -2.14 5.69
CA LEU A 106 11.88 -2.78 4.94
C LEU A 106 12.04 -2.09 3.58
N LEU A 107 13.12 -2.40 2.85
CA LEU A 107 13.27 -1.93 1.48
C LEU A 107 12.05 -2.30 0.62
N GLY A 108 11.49 -1.31 -0.08
CA GLY A 108 10.24 -1.40 -0.82
C GLY A 108 8.99 -1.04 -0.01
N GLY A 109 9.12 -0.88 1.32
CA GLY A 109 8.01 -0.53 2.19
C GLY A 109 6.79 -1.43 1.99
N SER A 110 5.60 -0.84 1.94
CA SER A 110 4.35 -1.59 1.76
C SER A 110 4.26 -2.31 0.40
N SER A 111 5.00 -1.91 -0.66
CA SER A 111 5.06 -2.69 -1.91
C SER A 111 5.72 -4.06 -1.72
N SER A 112 6.53 -4.24 -0.67
CA SER A 112 7.17 -5.51 -0.32
C SER A 112 6.29 -6.44 0.52
N ILE A 113 5.15 -5.96 1.04
CA ILE A 113 4.23 -6.76 1.88
C ILE A 113 2.78 -6.80 1.38
N ASN A 114 2.39 -6.00 0.37
CA ASN A 114 1.03 -5.91 -0.16
C ASN A 114 0.58 -7.16 -0.95
N ALA A 115 -0.69 -7.18 -1.36
CA ALA A 115 -1.27 -8.24 -2.19
C ALA A 115 -0.97 -8.11 -3.70
N MET A 116 -0.12 -7.17 -4.12
CA MET A 116 0.40 -7.00 -5.49
C MET A 116 -0.61 -6.61 -6.56
N VAL A 117 -1.84 -6.32 -6.23
CA VAL A 117 -2.86 -5.87 -7.19
C VAL A 117 -2.42 -4.54 -7.81
N TRP A 118 -2.51 -4.44 -9.14
CA TRP A 118 -2.17 -3.26 -9.92
C TRP A 118 -3.42 -2.57 -10.41
N ILE A 119 -3.80 -1.50 -9.75
CA ILE A 119 -4.92 -0.62 -10.10
C ILE A 119 -4.41 0.81 -10.08
N ARG A 120 -4.67 1.56 -11.16
CA ARG A 120 -4.27 2.97 -11.26
C ARG A 120 -5.27 3.90 -10.58
N GLY A 121 -6.54 3.56 -10.56
CA GLY A 121 -7.66 4.43 -10.15
C GLY A 121 -8.54 4.80 -11.33
N HIS A 122 -9.60 5.54 -11.08
CA HIS A 122 -10.52 6.03 -12.10
C HIS A 122 -10.02 7.35 -12.69
N ARG A 123 -10.23 7.58 -14.00
CA ARG A 123 -9.83 8.83 -14.67
C ARG A 123 -10.26 10.08 -13.91
N ALA A 124 -11.53 10.14 -13.49
CA ALA A 124 -12.07 11.30 -12.78
C ALA A 124 -11.40 11.56 -11.41
N ASP A 125 -10.74 10.59 -10.79
CA ASP A 125 -9.98 10.82 -9.56
C ASP A 125 -8.77 11.72 -9.84
N TYR A 126 -8.11 11.51 -10.99
CA TYR A 126 -6.98 12.34 -11.42
C TYR A 126 -7.43 13.67 -12.00
N ASP A 127 -8.61 13.74 -12.64
CA ASP A 127 -9.17 15.02 -13.09
C ASP A 127 -9.45 15.93 -11.87
N GLU A 128 -9.93 15.36 -10.75
CA GLU A 128 -10.05 16.06 -9.45
C GLU A 128 -8.66 16.45 -8.90
N TRP A 129 -7.64 15.59 -9.04
CA TRP A 129 -6.26 15.93 -8.65
C TRP A 129 -5.73 17.11 -9.47
N GLY A 130 -6.00 17.13 -10.77
CA GLY A 130 -5.64 18.23 -11.67
C GLY A 130 -6.29 19.57 -11.31
N GLN A 131 -7.53 19.53 -10.82
CA GLN A 131 -8.23 20.72 -10.29
C GLN A 131 -7.58 21.22 -8.98
N ALA A 132 -7.19 20.30 -8.09
CA ALA A 132 -6.53 20.63 -6.83
C ALA A 132 -5.07 21.08 -7.04
N ALA A 133 -4.38 20.53 -8.03
CA ALA A 133 -2.97 20.75 -8.30
C ALA A 133 -2.67 20.61 -9.82
N PRO A 134 -2.38 21.71 -10.52
CA PRO A 134 -2.05 21.68 -11.95
C PRO A 134 -0.89 20.71 -12.25
N GLY A 135 -1.00 19.96 -13.37
CA GLY A 135 -0.03 18.94 -13.77
C GLY A 135 -0.29 17.55 -13.17
N TRP A 136 -1.39 17.34 -12.44
CA TRP A 136 -1.79 16.06 -11.85
C TRP A 136 -3.08 15.50 -12.44
N GLY A 137 -3.54 16.05 -13.59
CA GLY A 137 -4.68 15.54 -14.32
C GLY A 137 -4.43 14.16 -14.94
N TRP A 138 -5.51 13.55 -15.46
CA TRP A 138 -5.44 12.19 -16.00
C TRP A 138 -4.38 12.02 -17.09
N ASP A 139 -4.34 12.90 -18.09
CA ASP A 139 -3.45 12.73 -19.23
C ASP A 139 -1.97 12.84 -18.83
N ASP A 140 -1.65 13.75 -17.89
CA ASP A 140 -0.30 13.87 -17.30
C ASP A 140 0.08 12.59 -16.54
N CYS A 141 -0.87 12.03 -15.79
CA CYS A 141 -0.66 10.83 -14.98
C CYS A 141 -0.60 9.56 -15.83
N LEU A 142 -1.45 9.43 -16.85
CA LEU A 142 -1.42 8.30 -17.78
C LEU A 142 -0.10 8.23 -18.55
N SER A 143 0.41 9.38 -19.03
CA SER A 143 1.73 9.45 -19.68
C SER A 143 2.83 8.89 -18.76
N ALA A 144 2.81 9.23 -17.47
CA ALA A 144 3.77 8.71 -16.49
C ALA A 144 3.57 7.20 -16.22
N TYR A 145 2.33 6.72 -16.12
CA TYR A 145 2.06 5.29 -15.94
C TYR A 145 2.58 4.46 -17.11
N ARG A 146 2.41 4.92 -18.35
CA ARG A 146 2.94 4.24 -19.54
C ARG A 146 4.46 4.16 -19.55
N GLN A 147 5.16 5.14 -18.95
CA GLN A 147 6.63 5.09 -18.80
C GLN A 147 7.07 4.16 -17.67
N ILE A 148 6.25 3.98 -16.63
CA ILE A 148 6.54 3.11 -15.48
C ILE A 148 6.40 1.65 -15.86
N GLU A 149 5.42 1.29 -16.69
CA GLU A 149 4.99 -0.08 -16.95
C GLU A 149 5.82 -0.84 -17.97
N ASP A 150 6.10 -2.11 -17.65
CA ASP A 150 6.46 -3.17 -18.59
C ASP A 150 5.29 -4.17 -18.57
N ASN A 151 4.21 -3.86 -19.29
CA ASN A 151 2.97 -4.63 -19.22
C ASN A 151 3.05 -5.89 -20.11
N GLU A 152 2.74 -7.05 -19.53
CA GLU A 152 2.76 -8.35 -20.21
C GLU A 152 1.80 -8.41 -21.41
N ALA A 153 0.71 -7.65 -21.37
CA ALA A 153 -0.25 -7.56 -22.47
C ALA A 153 0.19 -6.67 -23.64
N GLY A 154 1.37 -6.05 -23.54
CA GLY A 154 1.91 -5.14 -24.54
C GLY A 154 1.51 -3.67 -24.31
N ALA A 155 2.01 -2.79 -25.20
CA ALA A 155 1.70 -1.37 -25.18
C ALA A 155 0.46 -1.06 -26.02
N ASP A 156 -0.34 -0.09 -25.55
CA ASP A 156 -1.46 0.50 -26.27
C ASP A 156 -1.71 1.93 -25.75
N ASP A 157 -2.89 2.49 -26.03
CA ASP A 157 -3.24 3.83 -25.56
C ASP A 157 -3.25 3.96 -24.03
N TRP A 158 -3.51 2.85 -23.33
CA TRP A 158 -3.63 2.79 -21.88
C TRP A 158 -2.39 2.24 -21.19
N ARG A 159 -1.64 1.33 -21.80
CA ARG A 159 -0.57 0.55 -21.20
C ARG A 159 0.80 0.89 -21.78
N GLY A 160 1.83 0.77 -20.95
CA GLY A 160 3.23 0.89 -21.38
C GLY A 160 3.94 -0.44 -21.46
N GLN A 161 5.05 -0.48 -22.21
CA GLN A 161 5.96 -1.61 -22.30
C GLN A 161 7.41 -1.13 -22.22
N GLY A 162 8.29 -1.94 -21.66
CA GLY A 162 9.72 -1.62 -21.52
C GLY A 162 10.05 -0.71 -20.33
N GLY A 163 9.06 -0.31 -19.53
CA GLY A 163 9.29 0.41 -18.27
C GLY A 163 9.91 -0.47 -17.18
N PRO A 164 10.31 0.12 -16.05
CA PRO A 164 11.01 -0.62 -14.99
C PRO A 164 10.11 -1.59 -14.21
N LEU A 165 8.80 -1.36 -14.17
CA LEU A 165 7.86 -2.16 -13.37
C LEU A 165 7.07 -3.12 -14.24
N PHE A 166 7.40 -4.42 -14.15
CA PHE A 166 6.66 -5.45 -14.84
C PHE A 166 5.27 -5.67 -14.22
N ILE A 167 4.26 -5.66 -15.07
CA ILE A 167 2.86 -5.89 -14.73
C ILE A 167 2.39 -7.16 -15.44
N SER A 168 2.02 -8.19 -14.65
CA SER A 168 1.45 -9.42 -15.18
C SER A 168 -0.04 -9.27 -15.47
N ALA A 169 -0.48 -9.76 -16.61
CA ALA A 169 -1.90 -9.87 -16.97
C ALA A 169 -2.65 -10.91 -16.11
N ASN A 170 -1.91 -11.79 -15.41
CA ASN A 170 -2.40 -12.78 -14.46
C ASN A 170 -3.48 -13.74 -15.00
N ARG A 171 -3.52 -14.01 -16.30
CA ARG A 171 -4.59 -14.79 -16.96
C ARG A 171 -4.43 -16.31 -16.83
N GLU A 172 -3.22 -16.81 -16.58
CA GLU A 172 -2.94 -18.25 -16.54
C GLU A 172 -3.03 -18.84 -15.14
N GLY A 173 -3.42 -20.10 -15.00
CA GLY A 173 -3.42 -20.85 -13.75
C GLY A 173 -4.32 -20.26 -12.66
N LEU A 174 -5.42 -19.62 -13.05
CA LEU A 174 -6.44 -19.14 -12.15
C LEU A 174 -7.29 -20.29 -11.63
N HIS A 175 -7.86 -20.13 -10.44
CA HIS A 175 -8.83 -21.07 -9.93
C HIS A 175 -10.10 -21.06 -10.80
N PRO A 176 -10.73 -22.22 -11.13
CA PRO A 176 -11.94 -22.27 -11.96
C PRO A 176 -13.07 -21.38 -11.49
N LEU A 177 -13.25 -21.21 -10.18
CA LEU A 177 -14.25 -20.32 -9.58
C LEU A 177 -14.17 -18.86 -10.05
N VAL A 178 -13.06 -18.42 -10.63
CA VAL A 178 -12.92 -17.06 -11.19
C VAL A 178 -13.91 -16.86 -12.35
N ARG A 179 -14.07 -17.86 -13.21
CA ARG A 179 -15.01 -17.79 -14.34
C ARG A 179 -16.47 -17.79 -13.85
N ASP A 180 -16.78 -18.65 -12.87
CA ASP A 180 -18.13 -18.70 -12.29
C ASP A 180 -18.49 -17.38 -11.59
N TYR A 181 -17.51 -16.76 -10.90
CA TYR A 181 -17.67 -15.46 -10.28
C TYR A 181 -17.95 -14.34 -11.32
N ILE A 182 -17.15 -14.25 -12.37
CA ILE A 182 -17.34 -13.24 -13.43
C ILE A 182 -18.71 -13.44 -14.11
N ALA A 183 -19.10 -14.70 -14.39
CA ALA A 183 -20.40 -15.02 -14.94
C ALA A 183 -21.55 -14.59 -14.00
N ALA A 184 -21.42 -14.82 -12.69
CA ALA A 184 -22.40 -14.40 -11.70
C ALA A 184 -22.50 -12.87 -11.60
N CYS A 185 -21.38 -12.16 -11.71
CA CYS A 185 -21.38 -10.70 -11.79
C CYS A 185 -22.17 -10.22 -13.02
N GLY A 186 -21.96 -10.81 -14.19
CA GLY A 186 -22.73 -10.54 -15.41
C GLY A 186 -24.22 -10.79 -15.23
N GLN A 187 -24.60 -11.93 -14.62
CA GLN A 187 -25.99 -12.26 -14.29
C GLN A 187 -26.61 -11.28 -13.29
N ALA A 188 -25.81 -10.69 -12.41
CA ALA A 188 -26.25 -9.65 -11.46
C ALA A 188 -26.30 -8.23 -12.08
N GLY A 189 -25.92 -8.08 -13.37
CA GLY A 189 -25.94 -6.80 -14.09
C GLY A 189 -24.61 -6.04 -14.08
N LEU A 190 -23.52 -6.64 -13.59
CA LEU A 190 -22.17 -6.07 -13.65
C LEU A 190 -21.40 -6.73 -14.80
N PRO A 191 -21.14 -6.02 -15.93
CA PRO A 191 -20.53 -6.61 -17.12
C PRO A 191 -19.09 -7.06 -16.86
N GLU A 192 -18.60 -7.99 -17.69
CA GLU A 192 -17.18 -8.32 -17.69
C GLU A 192 -16.35 -7.17 -18.27
N THR A 193 -15.21 -6.87 -17.62
CA THR A 193 -14.19 -5.96 -18.14
C THR A 193 -12.88 -6.71 -18.40
N PRO A 194 -12.24 -6.48 -19.55
CA PRO A 194 -10.96 -7.11 -19.86
C PRO A 194 -9.79 -6.48 -19.11
N ASP A 195 -9.93 -5.22 -18.67
CA ASP A 195 -8.86 -4.46 -18.02
C ASP A 195 -9.41 -3.28 -17.22
N PHE A 196 -9.26 -3.33 -15.90
CA PHE A 196 -9.62 -2.23 -14.99
C PHE A 196 -8.78 -0.96 -15.18
N ASN A 197 -7.62 -1.07 -15.81
CA ASN A 197 -6.71 0.03 -16.12
C ASN A 197 -6.86 0.52 -17.57
N GLY A 198 -7.86 0.02 -18.30
CA GLY A 198 -8.19 0.40 -19.68
C GLY A 198 -9.19 1.55 -19.76
N ALA A 199 -10.00 1.52 -20.82
CA ALA A 199 -10.99 2.58 -21.12
C ALA A 199 -12.10 2.69 -20.06
N SER A 200 -12.46 1.59 -19.40
CA SER A 200 -13.47 1.55 -18.34
C SER A 200 -12.99 0.76 -17.14
N GLN A 201 -13.12 1.35 -15.95
CA GLN A 201 -12.85 0.65 -14.70
C GLN A 201 -14.06 -0.19 -14.26
N GLU A 202 -15.28 0.17 -14.64
CA GLU A 202 -16.50 -0.53 -14.22
C GLU A 202 -16.59 -1.91 -14.86
N GLY A 203 -16.93 -2.91 -14.06
CA GLY A 203 -17.11 -4.29 -14.48
C GLY A 203 -16.50 -5.30 -13.51
N ALA A 204 -16.65 -6.58 -13.82
CA ALA A 204 -15.98 -7.70 -13.15
C ALA A 204 -14.87 -8.25 -14.04
N GLY A 205 -13.73 -8.62 -13.47
CA GLY A 205 -12.59 -9.08 -14.28
C GLY A 205 -11.42 -9.62 -13.46
N ILE A 206 -10.33 -9.92 -14.14
CA ILE A 206 -9.09 -10.43 -13.55
C ILE A 206 -8.17 -9.27 -13.22
N TYR A 207 -7.63 -9.27 -12.00
CA TYR A 207 -6.67 -8.25 -11.59
C TYR A 207 -5.30 -8.48 -12.22
N GLN A 208 -4.73 -7.41 -12.76
CA GLN A 208 -3.30 -7.34 -13.09
C GLN A 208 -2.48 -7.29 -11.81
N MET A 209 -1.24 -7.83 -11.86
CA MET A 209 -0.41 -8.02 -10.67
C MET A 209 1.03 -7.54 -10.89
N THR A 210 1.66 -7.01 -9.85
CA THR A 210 3.10 -6.75 -9.82
C THR A 210 3.86 -8.02 -9.47
N ILE A 211 3.78 -9.03 -10.35
CA ILE A 211 4.44 -10.35 -10.24
C ILE A 211 5.26 -10.58 -11.50
N LYS A 212 6.55 -10.87 -11.37
CA LYS A 212 7.46 -11.22 -12.48
C LYS A 212 8.10 -12.58 -12.21
N ARG A 213 7.89 -13.55 -13.11
CA ARG A 213 8.45 -14.91 -12.99
C ARG A 213 8.13 -15.52 -11.62
N ALA A 214 6.84 -15.60 -11.28
CA ALA A 214 6.32 -16.14 -10.03
C ALA A 214 6.90 -15.50 -8.73
N ARG A 215 7.44 -14.31 -8.80
CA ARG A 215 7.97 -13.58 -7.64
C ARG A 215 7.40 -12.17 -7.61
N ARG A 216 7.13 -11.68 -6.40
CA ARG A 216 6.78 -10.27 -6.16
C ARG A 216 7.75 -9.34 -6.89
N ASN A 217 7.23 -8.37 -7.61
CA ASN A 217 7.98 -7.30 -8.26
C ASN A 217 7.75 -5.98 -7.53
N SER A 218 8.22 -5.90 -6.26
CA SER A 218 8.15 -4.69 -5.45
C SER A 218 8.99 -3.55 -6.03
N THR A 219 8.77 -2.32 -5.56
CA THR A 219 9.58 -1.16 -5.97
C THR A 219 11.06 -1.30 -5.58
N ALA A 220 11.36 -2.00 -4.48
CA ALA A 220 12.74 -2.36 -4.18
C ALA A 220 13.39 -3.20 -5.29
N ARG A 221 12.63 -4.16 -5.85
CA ARG A 221 13.14 -5.04 -6.90
C ARG A 221 13.17 -4.37 -8.27
N ALA A 222 12.12 -3.60 -8.59
CA ALA A 222 11.96 -2.97 -9.91
C ALA A 222 12.86 -1.74 -10.10
N PHE A 223 13.00 -0.91 -9.07
CA PHE A 223 13.68 0.38 -9.15
C PHE A 223 14.98 0.41 -8.33
N LEU A 224 14.90 0.12 -7.02
CA LEU A 224 16.01 0.39 -6.11
C LEU A 224 17.21 -0.53 -6.35
N ARG A 225 17.00 -1.84 -6.48
CA ARG A 225 18.12 -2.80 -6.63
C ARG A 225 18.99 -2.54 -7.86
N PRO A 226 18.45 -2.22 -9.04
CA PRO A 226 19.27 -1.78 -10.17
C PRO A 226 20.08 -0.51 -9.87
N ALA A 227 19.45 0.47 -9.19
CA ALA A 227 20.06 1.76 -8.86
C ALA A 227 21.15 1.66 -7.78
N MET A 228 21.07 0.70 -6.85
CA MET A 228 22.08 0.49 -5.79
C MET A 228 23.49 0.16 -6.30
N LYS A 229 23.65 -0.10 -7.59
CA LYS A 229 24.96 -0.29 -8.23
C LYS A 229 25.66 1.04 -8.57
N ARG A 230 24.94 2.16 -8.48
CA ARG A 230 25.44 3.49 -8.82
C ARG A 230 26.28 4.05 -7.67
N ALA A 231 27.46 4.59 -7.97
CA ALA A 231 28.37 5.14 -6.97
C ALA A 231 27.81 6.38 -6.24
N ASN A 232 26.87 7.09 -6.86
CA ASN A 232 26.24 8.29 -6.33
C ASN A 232 24.94 8.03 -5.53
N LEU A 233 24.60 6.75 -5.27
CA LEU A 233 23.46 6.36 -4.42
C LEU A 233 23.94 5.60 -3.18
N SER A 234 23.69 6.17 -2.02
CA SER A 234 23.88 5.52 -0.72
C SER A 234 22.54 5.08 -0.13
N VAL A 235 22.45 3.84 0.37
CA VAL A 235 21.25 3.29 1.00
C VAL A 235 21.56 2.87 2.43
N LEU A 236 20.93 3.53 3.40
CA LEU A 236 21.05 3.24 4.81
C LEU A 236 19.82 2.46 5.27
N THR A 237 20.04 1.26 5.81
CA THR A 237 18.98 0.42 6.41
C THR A 237 19.14 0.34 7.92
N HIS A 238 18.07 -0.06 8.63
CA HIS A 238 18.02 -0.02 10.09
C HIS A 238 18.38 1.37 10.64
N ALA A 239 17.97 2.41 9.91
CA ALA A 239 18.27 3.80 10.16
C ALA A 239 16.96 4.58 10.20
N GLN A 240 16.51 4.96 11.39
CA GLN A 240 15.26 5.69 11.56
C GLN A 240 15.54 7.18 11.67
N VAL A 241 14.95 7.96 10.76
CA VAL A 241 14.96 9.42 10.86
C VAL A 241 14.06 9.85 12.01
N THR A 242 14.60 10.67 12.90
CA THR A 242 13.93 11.13 14.11
C THR A 242 13.47 12.60 13.99
N ARG A 243 14.12 13.39 13.13
CA ARG A 243 13.77 14.79 12.93
C ARG A 243 14.32 15.32 11.60
N VAL A 244 13.60 16.26 10.97
CA VAL A 244 14.12 17.14 9.93
C VAL A 244 14.84 18.31 10.60
N LEU A 245 16.06 18.60 10.16
CA LEU A 245 16.84 19.74 10.65
C LEU A 245 16.49 20.98 9.82
N ILE A 246 15.97 21.99 10.50
CA ILE A 246 15.51 23.25 9.87
C ILE A 246 16.33 24.40 10.43
N GLU A 247 17.01 25.12 9.55
CA GLU A 247 17.82 26.30 9.87
C GLU A 247 17.31 27.47 9.02
N SER A 248 16.97 28.60 9.66
CA SER A 248 16.48 29.81 8.98
C SER A 248 15.34 29.55 7.96
N GLY A 249 14.35 28.71 8.33
CA GLY A 249 13.21 28.39 7.48
C GLY A 249 13.50 27.42 6.32
N ARG A 250 14.67 26.77 6.31
CA ARG A 250 15.09 25.81 5.31
C ARG A 250 15.45 24.45 5.92
N ALA A 251 14.99 23.37 5.33
CA ALA A 251 15.46 22.02 5.65
C ALA A 251 16.89 21.83 5.12
N VAL A 252 17.83 21.55 6.05
CA VAL A 252 19.26 21.41 5.77
C VAL A 252 19.76 19.99 5.99
N GLY A 253 18.91 19.07 6.40
CA GLY A 253 19.28 17.68 6.67
C GLY A 253 18.31 16.96 7.57
N VAL A 254 18.76 15.85 8.12
CA VAL A 254 17.96 15.01 9.03
C VAL A 254 18.81 14.51 10.20
N GLU A 255 18.16 14.24 11.32
CA GLU A 255 18.68 13.47 12.42
C GLU A 255 18.27 12.01 12.26
N VAL A 256 19.24 11.10 12.41
CA VAL A 256 19.06 9.66 12.16
C VAL A 256 19.54 8.86 13.35
N ARG A 257 18.72 7.93 13.82
CA ARG A 257 19.12 6.92 14.81
C ARG A 257 19.42 5.59 14.14
N GLN A 258 20.62 5.08 14.35
CA GLN A 258 21.08 3.80 13.80
C GLN A 258 22.01 3.11 14.79
N GLY A 259 21.76 1.81 15.10
CA GLY A 259 22.60 1.05 16.01
C GLY A 259 22.73 1.61 17.44
N GLY A 260 21.72 2.38 17.89
CA GLY A 260 21.75 3.08 19.19
C GLY A 260 22.36 4.47 19.16
N GLU A 261 23.10 4.82 18.09
CA GLU A 261 23.72 6.13 17.92
C GLU A 261 22.80 7.10 17.15
N THR A 262 22.86 8.37 17.51
CA THR A 262 22.20 9.47 16.79
C THR A 262 23.26 10.27 16.04
N ARG A 263 23.00 10.55 14.76
CA ARG A 263 23.88 11.36 13.91
C ARG A 263 23.07 12.27 13.00
N ARG A 264 23.72 13.30 12.48
CA ARG A 264 23.11 14.28 11.57
C ARG A 264 23.68 14.09 10.17
N LEU A 265 22.80 14.07 9.17
CA LEU A 265 23.14 14.04 7.75
C LEU A 265 22.68 15.33 7.12
N ARG A 266 23.52 15.97 6.31
CA ARG A 266 23.21 17.25 5.64
C ARG A 266 22.78 17.03 4.19
N ALA A 267 21.79 17.80 3.77
CA ALA A 267 21.35 17.92 2.38
C ALA A 267 21.71 19.31 1.83
N ARG A 268 22.42 19.36 0.72
CA ARG A 268 22.73 20.62 0.05
C ARG A 268 21.54 21.15 -0.75
N GLY A 269 20.77 20.25 -1.36
CA GLY A 269 19.55 20.54 -2.13
C GLY A 269 18.31 20.43 -1.27
N GLU A 270 17.73 19.22 -1.19
CA GLU A 270 16.45 19.02 -0.53
C GLU A 270 16.40 17.77 0.36
N VAL A 271 15.54 17.81 1.38
CA VAL A 271 15.06 16.66 2.14
C VAL A 271 13.69 16.26 1.59
N ILE A 272 13.51 14.99 1.25
CA ILE A 272 12.28 14.45 0.66
C ILE A 272 11.71 13.38 1.60
N LEU A 273 10.58 13.65 2.22
CA LEU A 273 9.87 12.68 3.04
C LEU A 273 9.09 11.71 2.15
N SER A 274 9.29 10.42 2.36
CA SER A 274 8.65 9.31 1.64
C SER A 274 8.29 8.18 2.61
N GLY A 275 7.95 8.56 3.86
CA GLY A 275 7.62 7.67 4.96
C GLY A 275 6.21 7.06 4.87
N GLY A 276 5.39 7.50 3.91
CA GLY A 276 3.99 7.09 3.75
C GLY A 276 3.02 7.88 4.64
N ALA A 277 1.72 7.61 4.45
CA ALA A 277 0.64 8.38 5.05
C ALA A 277 0.62 8.41 6.60
N VAL A 278 1.37 7.53 7.27
CA VAL A 278 1.48 7.52 8.73
C VAL A 278 2.74 8.25 9.21
N ASN A 279 3.90 7.91 8.64
CA ASN A 279 5.18 8.42 9.15
C ASN A 279 5.56 9.80 8.60
N SER A 280 5.13 10.16 7.39
CA SER A 280 5.46 11.50 6.84
C SER A 280 4.82 12.63 7.67
N PRO A 281 3.51 12.62 8.00
CA PRO A 281 2.94 13.63 8.88
C PRO A 281 3.53 13.57 10.30
N GLN A 282 3.77 12.37 10.85
CA GLN A 282 4.42 12.24 12.15
C GLN A 282 5.79 12.94 12.18
N LEU A 283 6.62 12.71 11.16
CA LEU A 283 7.94 13.30 11.07
C LEU A 283 7.89 14.82 10.90
N LEU A 284 6.92 15.36 10.17
CA LEU A 284 6.68 16.81 10.13
C LEU A 284 6.32 17.35 11.52
N GLN A 285 5.39 16.71 12.22
CA GLN A 285 4.94 17.14 13.55
C GLN A 285 6.10 17.12 14.57
N VAL A 286 6.88 16.04 14.68
CA VAL A 286 8.05 16.01 15.61
C VAL A 286 9.14 17.01 15.22
N SER A 287 9.13 17.50 13.97
CA SER A 287 10.05 18.52 13.47
C SER A 287 9.53 19.96 13.64
N GLY A 288 8.37 20.14 14.29
CA GLY A 288 7.80 21.46 14.56
C GLY A 288 6.90 22.01 13.43
N ILE A 289 6.47 21.16 12.48
CA ILE A 289 5.58 21.52 11.38
C ILE A 289 4.25 20.79 11.55
N GLY A 290 3.18 21.47 11.95
CA GLY A 290 1.89 20.82 12.20
C GLY A 290 0.93 21.70 12.98
N PRO A 291 -0.17 21.11 13.52
CA PRO A 291 -1.15 21.85 14.31
C PRO A 291 -0.50 22.48 15.55
N GLY A 292 -0.43 23.80 15.59
CA GLY A 292 0.32 24.55 16.62
C GLY A 292 -0.08 24.19 18.04
N ALA A 293 -1.39 24.08 18.33
CA ALA A 293 -1.87 23.68 19.65
C ALA A 293 -1.38 22.28 20.06
N LEU A 294 -1.48 21.27 19.15
CA LEU A 294 -0.98 19.93 19.41
C LEU A 294 0.53 19.93 19.71
N LEU A 295 1.31 20.68 18.92
CA LEU A 295 2.77 20.74 19.09
C LEU A 295 3.14 21.37 20.43
N GLN A 296 2.45 22.44 20.83
CA GLN A 296 2.63 23.09 22.13
C GLN A 296 2.29 22.14 23.29
N ASP A 297 1.16 21.44 23.22
CA ASP A 297 0.75 20.45 24.23
C ASP A 297 1.78 19.32 24.38
N MET A 298 2.45 18.95 23.30
CA MET A 298 3.51 17.93 23.27
C MET A 298 4.90 18.50 23.63
N GLY A 299 5.03 19.81 23.90
CA GLY A 299 6.32 20.44 24.17
C GLY A 299 7.26 20.53 22.95
N VAL A 300 6.72 20.41 21.73
CA VAL A 300 7.47 20.55 20.48
C VAL A 300 7.43 22.02 20.03
N PRO A 301 8.58 22.68 19.79
CA PRO A 301 8.59 24.05 19.27
C PRO A 301 7.87 24.16 17.93
N VAL A 302 6.93 25.11 17.82
CA VAL A 302 6.18 25.37 16.59
C VAL A 302 7.05 26.20 15.63
N LEU A 303 7.47 25.60 14.52
CA LEU A 303 8.19 26.29 13.46
C LEU A 303 7.24 26.76 12.36
N VAL A 304 6.24 25.93 12.02
CA VAL A 304 5.18 26.26 11.07
C VAL A 304 3.86 25.72 11.64
N ASP A 305 2.93 26.60 11.91
CA ASP A 305 1.56 26.19 12.26
C ASP A 305 0.77 25.88 11.00
N ASN A 306 0.50 24.59 10.78
CA ASN A 306 -0.35 24.11 9.70
C ASN A 306 -1.26 22.99 10.22
N PRO A 307 -2.55 23.29 10.46
CA PRO A 307 -3.50 22.33 11.01
C PRO A 307 -3.80 21.15 10.07
N ASN A 308 -3.41 21.22 8.79
CA ASN A 308 -3.65 20.17 7.81
C ASN A 308 -2.64 19.02 7.91
N VAL A 309 -1.51 19.19 8.62
CA VAL A 309 -0.52 18.11 8.79
C VAL A 309 -1.08 17.01 9.68
N GLY A 310 -1.25 15.82 9.10
CA GLY A 310 -1.89 14.67 9.74
C GLY A 310 -3.41 14.65 9.65
N ALA A 311 -4.06 15.74 9.25
CA ALA A 311 -5.48 15.80 9.01
C ALA A 311 -5.86 15.14 7.66
N HIS A 312 -7.18 15.05 7.40
CA HIS A 312 -7.73 14.52 6.14
C HIS A 312 -7.37 13.07 5.82
N LEU A 313 -6.95 12.29 6.80
CA LEU A 313 -6.71 10.86 6.61
C LEU A 313 -7.93 10.23 5.94
N SER A 314 -7.69 9.62 4.79
CA SER A 314 -8.69 8.86 4.03
C SER A 314 -8.18 7.43 3.84
N ASP A 315 -9.05 6.46 4.06
CA ASP A 315 -8.74 5.04 3.88
C ASP A 315 -9.98 4.29 3.42
N HIS A 316 -9.81 3.28 2.58
CA HIS A 316 -10.89 2.42 2.17
C HIS A 316 -11.26 1.45 3.30
N GLN A 317 -12.52 1.41 3.64
CA GLN A 317 -13.06 0.44 4.59
C GLN A 317 -13.66 -0.74 3.84
N GLY A 318 -13.31 -1.94 4.27
CA GLY A 318 -13.76 -3.15 3.58
C GLY A 318 -14.25 -4.24 4.52
N ILE A 319 -15.04 -5.14 3.98
CA ILE A 319 -15.58 -6.31 4.66
C ILE A 319 -15.49 -7.53 3.75
N ASN A 320 -15.32 -8.72 4.32
CA ASN A 320 -15.38 -9.98 3.60
C ASN A 320 -16.65 -10.77 3.98
N TYR A 321 -17.37 -11.23 2.97
CA TYR A 321 -18.38 -12.27 3.11
C TYR A 321 -17.77 -13.61 2.75
N THR A 322 -18.16 -14.65 3.46
CA THR A 322 -17.54 -15.98 3.35
C THR A 322 -18.60 -17.07 3.18
N TRP A 323 -18.37 -17.95 2.22
CA TRP A 323 -19.24 -19.10 1.94
C TRP A 323 -18.45 -20.40 2.00
N SER A 324 -19.12 -21.48 2.46
CA SER A 324 -18.65 -22.85 2.20
C SER A 324 -19.10 -23.28 0.81
N MET A 325 -18.24 -24.07 0.14
CA MET A 325 -18.40 -24.45 -1.25
C MET A 325 -18.64 -25.95 -1.42
N ARG A 326 -19.38 -26.32 -2.47
CA ARG A 326 -19.58 -27.71 -2.90
C ARG A 326 -18.43 -28.26 -3.75
N VAL A 327 -17.52 -27.40 -4.15
CA VAL A 327 -16.36 -27.72 -5.00
C VAL A 327 -15.06 -27.41 -4.25
N PRO A 328 -13.95 -28.10 -4.56
CA PRO A 328 -12.67 -27.82 -3.94
C PRO A 328 -12.21 -26.39 -4.19
N THR A 329 -11.50 -25.81 -3.20
CA THR A 329 -10.89 -24.48 -3.23
C THR A 329 -9.43 -24.55 -2.84
N TYR A 330 -8.74 -23.42 -2.74
CA TYR A 330 -7.37 -23.39 -2.22
C TYR A 330 -7.28 -23.84 -0.76
N ASN A 331 -8.37 -23.83 0.01
CA ASN A 331 -8.38 -24.40 1.37
C ASN A 331 -8.02 -25.88 1.31
N ASP A 332 -8.62 -26.64 0.40
CA ASP A 332 -8.37 -28.09 0.24
C ASP A 332 -6.94 -28.38 -0.19
N ALA A 333 -6.39 -27.53 -1.06
CA ALA A 333 -5.02 -27.67 -1.55
C ALA A 333 -3.97 -27.29 -0.49
N LEU A 334 -4.26 -26.30 0.37
CA LEU A 334 -3.26 -25.72 1.28
C LEU A 334 -3.43 -26.17 2.75
N ARG A 335 -4.51 -26.85 3.12
CA ARG A 335 -4.72 -27.36 4.47
C ARG A 335 -3.84 -28.57 4.79
N PRO A 336 -3.85 -29.67 4.00
CA PRO A 336 -3.08 -30.86 4.31
C PRO A 336 -1.58 -30.61 4.10
N TRP A 337 -0.73 -31.29 4.89
CA TRP A 337 0.71 -31.12 4.76
C TRP A 337 1.25 -31.53 3.37
N TRP A 338 0.71 -32.61 2.79
CA TRP A 338 1.09 -33.07 1.44
C TRP A 338 0.67 -32.07 0.35
N GLY A 339 -0.47 -31.39 0.53
CA GLY A 339 -0.91 -30.34 -0.39
C GLY A 339 0.02 -29.13 -0.36
N LYS A 340 0.49 -28.74 0.83
CA LYS A 340 1.53 -27.69 0.98
C LYS A 340 2.85 -28.12 0.33
N ALA A 341 3.25 -29.40 0.48
CA ALA A 341 4.43 -29.95 -0.17
C ALA A 341 4.30 -29.93 -1.69
N LEU A 342 3.14 -30.34 -2.23
CA LEU A 342 2.85 -30.30 -3.66
C LEU A 342 2.86 -28.85 -4.20
N ALA A 343 2.23 -27.91 -3.50
CA ALA A 343 2.25 -26.49 -3.86
C ALA A 343 3.70 -25.94 -3.86
N GLY A 344 4.50 -26.35 -2.89
CA GLY A 344 5.94 -26.05 -2.85
C GLY A 344 6.69 -26.60 -4.06
N LEU A 345 6.48 -27.87 -4.40
CA LEU A 345 7.09 -28.50 -5.56
C LEU A 345 6.70 -27.77 -6.86
N GLN A 346 5.42 -27.49 -7.07
CA GLN A 346 4.93 -26.74 -8.24
C GLN A 346 5.60 -25.37 -8.35
N TYR A 347 5.77 -24.69 -7.22
CA TYR A 347 6.41 -23.38 -7.18
C TYR A 347 7.90 -23.45 -7.51
N PHE A 348 8.66 -24.33 -6.86
CA PHE A 348 10.12 -24.40 -7.03
C PHE A 348 10.54 -25.02 -8.37
N ALA A 349 9.79 -26.02 -8.87
CA ALA A 349 10.10 -26.67 -10.13
C ALA A 349 9.64 -25.89 -11.37
N GLY A 350 8.55 -25.13 -11.28
CA GLY A 350 7.95 -24.50 -12.45
C GLY A 350 7.40 -23.08 -12.27
N GLY A 351 7.52 -22.48 -11.09
CA GLY A 351 6.93 -21.16 -10.81
C GLY A 351 5.41 -21.17 -10.99
N ARG A 352 4.75 -22.27 -10.66
CA ARG A 352 3.32 -22.49 -10.86
C ARG A 352 2.60 -22.78 -9.54
N GLY A 353 1.28 -22.97 -9.62
CA GLY A 353 0.45 -23.30 -8.46
C GLY A 353 0.11 -22.10 -7.57
N PRO A 354 -0.60 -22.35 -6.44
CA PRO A 354 -1.15 -21.30 -5.61
C PRO A 354 -0.10 -20.38 -4.97
N LEU A 355 1.13 -20.87 -4.75
CA LEU A 355 2.20 -20.05 -4.16
C LEU A 355 2.76 -19.00 -5.11
N ALA A 356 2.60 -19.20 -6.42
CA ALA A 356 3.11 -18.31 -7.46
C ALA A 356 2.26 -17.06 -7.71
N LYS A 357 1.11 -16.93 -7.02
CA LYS A 357 0.10 -15.89 -7.25
C LYS A 357 -0.35 -15.24 -5.95
N SER A 358 -0.92 -14.05 -6.05
CA SER A 358 -1.75 -13.47 -4.99
C SER A 358 -3.06 -14.27 -4.88
N ILE A 359 -3.73 -14.17 -3.74
CA ILE A 359 -5.05 -14.81 -3.55
C ILE A 359 -6.19 -14.01 -4.22
N ASN A 360 -5.99 -12.71 -4.45
CA ASN A 360 -6.97 -11.82 -5.09
C ASN A 360 -6.88 -11.92 -6.61
N HIS A 361 -7.42 -13.00 -7.20
CA HIS A 361 -7.30 -13.25 -8.63
C HIS A 361 -8.19 -12.35 -9.47
N ALA A 362 -9.41 -12.13 -9.02
CA ALA A 362 -10.45 -11.39 -9.71
C ALA A 362 -11.17 -10.44 -8.74
N GLY A 363 -11.97 -9.58 -9.28
CA GLY A 363 -12.81 -8.67 -8.54
C GLY A 363 -13.70 -7.86 -9.45
N GLY A 364 -13.95 -6.62 -9.09
CA GLY A 364 -14.78 -5.73 -9.89
C GLY A 364 -14.83 -4.33 -9.31
N PHE A 365 -15.33 -3.43 -10.11
CA PHE A 365 -15.74 -2.09 -9.70
C PHE A 365 -17.17 -1.87 -10.15
N PHE A 366 -18.02 -1.35 -9.27
CA PHE A 366 -19.43 -1.16 -9.56
C PHE A 366 -19.99 0.09 -8.89
N ARG A 367 -21.13 0.54 -9.41
CA ARG A 367 -21.92 1.62 -8.81
C ARG A 367 -23.02 1.02 -7.96
N THR A 368 -23.15 1.49 -6.72
CA THR A 368 -24.27 1.10 -5.84
C THR A 368 -25.59 1.70 -6.30
N ASP A 369 -25.54 2.80 -7.03
CA ASP A 369 -26.66 3.47 -7.69
C ASP A 369 -26.27 3.77 -9.15
N ALA A 370 -27.14 3.43 -10.10
CA ALA A 370 -26.93 3.68 -11.53
C ALA A 370 -26.79 5.17 -11.87
N ALA A 371 -27.31 6.07 -11.04
CA ALA A 371 -27.18 7.53 -11.21
C ALA A 371 -25.76 8.05 -10.88
N LEU A 372 -24.92 7.27 -10.19
CA LEU A 372 -23.55 7.68 -9.89
C LEU A 372 -22.73 7.80 -11.18
N PRO A 373 -21.86 8.84 -11.31
CA PRO A 373 -21.09 9.08 -12.53
C PRO A 373 -19.94 8.08 -12.73
N ARG A 374 -19.56 7.33 -11.70
CA ARG A 374 -18.44 6.39 -11.71
C ARG A 374 -18.59 5.34 -10.59
N PRO A 375 -17.88 4.20 -10.67
CA PRO A 375 -17.87 3.19 -9.62
C PRO A 375 -17.48 3.78 -8.26
N ASN A 376 -18.20 3.37 -7.23
CA ASN A 376 -17.94 3.78 -5.84
C ASN A 376 -17.55 2.61 -4.93
N MET A 377 -17.60 1.37 -5.45
CA MET A 377 -17.24 0.16 -4.71
C MET A 377 -16.28 -0.73 -5.50
N GLN A 378 -15.37 -1.41 -4.78
CA GLN A 378 -14.45 -2.42 -5.32
C GLN A 378 -14.73 -3.79 -4.71
N LEU A 379 -14.66 -4.85 -5.52
CA LEU A 379 -14.82 -6.27 -5.12
C LEU A 379 -13.48 -7.00 -5.19
N TYR A 380 -13.28 -7.99 -4.30
CA TYR A 380 -12.09 -8.85 -4.27
C TYR A 380 -12.53 -10.31 -4.11
N MET A 381 -12.36 -11.13 -5.14
CA MET A 381 -12.70 -12.56 -5.11
C MET A 381 -11.49 -13.41 -4.74
N GLN A 382 -11.66 -14.27 -3.76
CA GLN A 382 -10.64 -15.19 -3.24
C GLN A 382 -11.24 -16.61 -3.20
N ALA A 383 -10.73 -17.52 -4.01
CA ALA A 383 -11.09 -18.96 -3.94
C ALA A 383 -10.46 -19.61 -2.68
N PHE A 384 -10.60 -18.94 -1.56
CA PHE A 384 -9.99 -19.25 -0.26
C PHE A 384 -10.76 -18.58 0.86
N SER A 385 -10.81 -19.19 2.01
CA SER A 385 -11.30 -18.54 3.22
C SER A 385 -10.38 -18.78 4.41
N THR A 386 -10.36 -17.81 5.30
CA THR A 386 -9.71 -17.90 6.61
C THR A 386 -10.55 -17.12 7.61
N LEU A 387 -10.93 -17.79 8.69
CA LEU A 387 -11.56 -17.14 9.82
C LEU A 387 -10.50 -16.35 10.56
N ILE A 388 -10.50 -15.03 10.41
CA ILE A 388 -9.62 -14.14 11.14
C ILE A 388 -10.23 -13.94 12.53
N PRO A 389 -9.54 -14.30 13.64
CA PRO A 389 -9.99 -13.94 14.97
C PRO A 389 -10.04 -12.41 15.12
N ARG A 390 -10.99 -11.91 15.92
CA ARG A 390 -11.16 -10.46 16.15
C ARG A 390 -9.94 -9.76 16.74
N ASP A 391 -9.11 -10.50 17.44
CA ASP A 391 -7.91 -10.02 18.15
C ASP A 391 -6.62 -10.03 17.32
N GLY A 392 -6.70 -10.44 16.06
CA GLY A 392 -5.55 -10.36 15.13
C GLY A 392 -4.38 -11.31 15.42
N GLU A 393 -4.55 -12.29 16.28
CA GLU A 393 -3.47 -13.20 16.72
C GLU A 393 -3.10 -14.29 15.72
N ARG A 394 -3.84 -14.46 14.62
CA ARG A 394 -3.56 -15.51 13.64
C ARG A 394 -3.00 -14.95 12.34
N PRO A 395 -2.01 -15.64 11.73
CA PRO A 395 -1.60 -15.35 10.37
C PRO A 395 -2.79 -15.51 9.41
N ILE A 396 -3.02 -14.54 8.54
CA ILE A 396 -4.13 -14.49 7.56
C ILE A 396 -4.18 -15.70 6.61
N LEU A 397 -3.23 -16.61 6.63
CA LEU A 397 -3.17 -17.75 5.70
C LEU A 397 -3.29 -19.11 6.40
N SER A 398 -4.03 -19.20 7.49
CA SER A 398 -4.49 -20.50 7.99
C SER A 398 -5.79 -20.87 7.27
N PRO A 399 -5.80 -21.86 6.34
CA PRO A 399 -7.01 -22.26 5.66
C PRO A 399 -8.07 -22.74 6.65
N ASP A 400 -9.33 -22.37 6.43
CA ASP A 400 -10.45 -22.97 7.15
C ASP A 400 -10.55 -24.48 6.89
N PRO A 401 -11.20 -25.26 7.77
CA PRO A 401 -11.30 -26.73 7.64
C PRO A 401 -12.27 -27.19 6.53
N TRP A 402 -12.88 -26.30 5.79
CA TRP A 402 -13.80 -26.55 4.68
C TRP A 402 -13.31 -25.93 3.37
N SER A 403 -13.91 -26.30 2.24
CA SER A 403 -13.75 -25.62 0.97
C SER A 403 -14.40 -24.24 1.09
N GLY A 404 -13.62 -23.17 1.05
CA GLY A 404 -14.10 -21.82 1.35
C GLY A 404 -13.89 -20.84 0.21
N LEU A 405 -14.83 -19.91 0.07
CA LEU A 405 -14.77 -18.75 -0.82
C LEU A 405 -14.96 -17.49 0.03
N SER A 406 -14.13 -16.49 -0.19
CA SER A 406 -14.38 -15.15 0.33
C SER A 406 -14.52 -14.16 -0.83
N ILE A 407 -15.52 -13.28 -0.74
CA ILE A 407 -15.61 -12.10 -1.59
C ILE A 407 -15.61 -10.89 -0.66
N GLY A 408 -14.54 -10.09 -0.79
CA GLY A 408 -14.42 -8.82 -0.10
C GLY A 408 -15.00 -7.70 -0.94
N LEU A 409 -15.41 -6.64 -0.29
CA LEU A 409 -15.73 -5.37 -0.92
C LEU A 409 -15.17 -4.22 -0.09
N SER A 410 -14.92 -3.09 -0.73
CA SER A 410 -14.55 -1.84 -0.06
C SER A 410 -15.09 -0.63 -0.81
N ASN A 411 -15.37 0.45 -0.07
CA ASN A 411 -15.69 1.72 -0.71
C ASN A 411 -14.47 2.29 -1.45
N CYS A 412 -14.71 3.06 -2.52
CA CYS A 412 -13.66 3.68 -3.32
C CYS A 412 -13.41 5.15 -2.92
N ARG A 413 -14.41 5.84 -2.39
CA ARG A 413 -14.32 7.27 -2.08
C ARG A 413 -15.07 7.60 -0.79
N PRO A 414 -14.57 7.13 0.36
CA PRO A 414 -15.19 7.46 1.63
C PRO A 414 -15.25 8.97 1.84
N THR A 415 -16.32 9.44 2.46
CA THR A 415 -16.47 10.83 2.91
C THR A 415 -16.02 11.01 4.36
N SER A 416 -15.93 9.94 5.13
CA SER A 416 -15.32 9.92 6.45
C SER A 416 -13.85 10.35 6.39
N ARG A 417 -13.41 11.13 7.39
CA ARG A 417 -12.03 11.62 7.48
C ARG A 417 -11.49 11.38 8.88
N GLY A 418 -10.27 10.89 8.91
CA GLY A 418 -9.51 10.66 10.12
C GLY A 418 -8.30 11.59 10.26
N GLU A 419 -7.42 11.25 11.19
CA GLU A 419 -6.22 12.02 11.47
C GLU A 419 -5.06 11.15 11.98
N ILE A 420 -3.83 11.66 11.78
CA ILE A 420 -2.58 11.15 12.38
C ILE A 420 -2.04 12.25 13.30
N ARG A 421 -1.85 11.95 14.59
CA ARG A 421 -1.35 12.90 15.58
C ARG A 421 -0.19 12.32 16.37
N LEU A 422 0.67 13.17 16.89
CA LEU A 422 1.67 12.74 17.88
C LEU A 422 1.00 12.16 19.11
N ALA A 423 1.55 11.05 19.59
CA ALA A 423 1.21 10.48 20.90
C ALA A 423 2.12 11.03 22.01
N SER A 424 3.34 11.43 21.64
CA SER A 424 4.35 12.02 22.53
C SER A 424 5.42 12.75 21.69
N PRO A 425 6.32 13.54 22.32
CA PRO A 425 7.45 14.15 21.63
C PRO A 425 8.55 13.15 21.22
N ASP A 426 8.50 11.90 21.69
CA ASP A 426 9.44 10.85 21.31
C ASP A 426 9.19 10.43 19.83
N PRO A 427 10.14 10.67 18.91
CA PRO A 427 9.99 10.34 17.49
C PRO A 427 9.91 8.84 17.22
N LEU A 428 10.21 7.99 18.21
CA LEU A 428 10.13 6.54 18.11
C LEU A 428 8.79 5.96 18.58
N ALA A 429 7.98 6.76 19.30
CA ALA A 429 6.64 6.37 19.70
C ALA A 429 5.72 6.24 18.46
N HIS A 430 4.82 5.25 18.46
CA HIS A 430 3.80 5.17 17.43
C HIS A 430 2.86 6.38 17.54
N PRO A 431 2.44 6.97 16.41
CA PRO A 431 1.46 8.06 16.44
C PRO A 431 0.08 7.54 16.82
N VAL A 432 -0.77 8.44 17.27
CA VAL A 432 -2.22 8.21 17.39
C VAL A 432 -2.81 8.17 15.99
N ILE A 433 -3.52 7.10 15.67
CA ILE A 433 -4.22 6.90 14.40
C ILE A 433 -5.72 6.85 14.69
N ARG A 434 -6.45 7.86 14.25
CA ARG A 434 -7.92 7.91 14.31
C ARG A 434 -8.45 7.78 12.89
N ALA A 435 -8.96 6.60 12.54
CA ALA A 435 -9.49 6.34 11.20
C ALA A 435 -10.83 7.04 10.98
N ASN A 436 -11.66 7.12 12.02
CA ASN A 436 -12.99 7.72 12.00
C ASN A 436 -13.89 7.11 10.91
N ALA A 437 -13.84 5.76 10.79
CA ALA A 437 -14.56 4.99 9.78
C ALA A 437 -16.08 5.16 9.93
N PHE A 438 -16.82 5.12 8.82
CA PHE A 438 -18.28 5.21 8.80
C PHE A 438 -18.85 6.36 9.66
N SER A 439 -18.12 7.48 9.74
CA SER A 439 -18.55 8.66 10.50
C SER A 439 -19.61 9.50 9.77
N THR A 440 -19.88 9.19 8.50
CA THR A 440 -20.90 9.85 7.69
C THR A 440 -21.99 8.86 7.28
N GLN A 441 -23.22 9.35 7.16
CA GLN A 441 -24.35 8.54 6.70
C GLN A 441 -24.12 8.04 5.27
N HIS A 442 -23.50 8.86 4.42
CA HIS A 442 -23.15 8.49 3.05
C HIS A 442 -22.34 7.17 2.97
N ASP A 443 -21.28 7.05 3.77
CA ASP A 443 -20.45 5.84 3.76
C ASP A 443 -21.19 4.60 4.29
N ILE A 444 -22.14 4.79 5.21
CA ILE A 444 -23.00 3.74 5.73
C ILE A 444 -23.99 3.26 4.64
N ASP A 445 -24.64 4.19 3.95
CA ASP A 445 -25.61 3.89 2.89
C ASP A 445 -24.95 3.19 1.70
N GLU A 446 -23.79 3.66 1.28
CA GLU A 446 -22.98 2.99 0.23
C GLU A 446 -22.61 1.56 0.62
N MET A 447 -22.11 1.36 1.83
CA MET A 447 -21.73 0.03 2.30
C MET A 447 -22.95 -0.90 2.39
N LEU A 448 -24.09 -0.42 2.91
CA LEU A 448 -25.33 -1.19 2.98
C LEU A 448 -25.81 -1.63 1.59
N ALA A 449 -25.81 -0.72 0.61
CA ALA A 449 -26.16 -1.07 -0.76
C ALA A 449 -25.17 -2.09 -1.36
N ALA A 450 -23.89 -1.95 -1.04
CA ALA A 450 -22.83 -2.83 -1.54
C ALA A 450 -22.93 -4.25 -0.99
N VAL A 451 -23.19 -4.46 0.30
CA VAL A 451 -23.34 -5.80 0.87
C VAL A 451 -24.59 -6.51 0.33
N LYS A 452 -25.67 -5.78 0.06
CA LYS A 452 -26.85 -6.32 -0.63
C LYS A 452 -26.53 -6.74 -2.06
N PHE A 453 -25.75 -5.95 -2.79
CA PHE A 453 -25.29 -6.30 -4.14
C PHE A 453 -24.40 -7.54 -4.14
N LEU A 454 -23.50 -7.65 -3.17
CA LEU A 454 -22.63 -8.81 -3.01
C LEU A 454 -23.44 -10.11 -2.82
N ARG A 455 -24.47 -10.11 -1.97
CA ARG A 455 -25.39 -11.25 -1.82
C ARG A 455 -26.16 -11.54 -3.11
N ARG A 456 -26.54 -10.50 -3.86
CA ARG A 456 -27.19 -10.68 -5.18
C ARG A 456 -26.26 -11.40 -6.16
N ILE A 457 -24.95 -11.12 -6.18
CA ILE A 457 -23.98 -11.87 -6.98
C ILE A 457 -23.91 -13.34 -6.54
N ALA A 458 -23.82 -13.60 -5.23
CA ALA A 458 -23.76 -14.96 -4.69
C ALA A 458 -25.00 -15.79 -4.99
N ALA A 459 -26.17 -15.15 -5.07
CA ALA A 459 -27.46 -15.78 -5.39
C ALA A 459 -27.66 -16.08 -6.89
N GLN A 460 -26.78 -15.60 -7.79
CA GLN A 460 -26.91 -15.87 -9.22
C GLN A 460 -26.64 -17.33 -9.55
N PRO A 461 -27.29 -17.91 -10.58
CA PRO A 461 -27.18 -19.33 -10.93
C PRO A 461 -25.73 -19.83 -11.07
N ALA A 462 -24.83 -19.02 -11.62
CA ALA A 462 -23.43 -19.38 -11.80
C ALA A 462 -22.72 -19.66 -10.47
N MET A 463 -23.04 -18.92 -9.40
CA MET A 463 -22.44 -19.10 -8.06
C MET A 463 -23.31 -19.95 -7.14
N ALA A 464 -24.65 -19.76 -7.13
CA ALA A 464 -25.56 -20.42 -6.20
C ALA A 464 -25.46 -21.96 -6.24
N ARG A 465 -25.29 -22.56 -7.43
CA ARG A 465 -25.09 -24.01 -7.60
C ARG A 465 -23.82 -24.54 -6.92
N LEU A 466 -22.80 -23.69 -6.72
CA LEU A 466 -21.49 -24.02 -6.14
C LEU A 466 -21.41 -23.70 -4.65
N ILE A 467 -22.20 -22.78 -4.17
CA ILE A 467 -22.29 -22.40 -2.76
C ILE A 467 -23.09 -23.46 -1.99
N ARG A 468 -22.58 -23.89 -0.83
CA ARG A 468 -23.30 -24.75 0.11
C ARG A 468 -24.12 -23.89 1.07
N GLU A 469 -23.48 -22.92 1.71
CA GLU A 469 -24.09 -22.02 2.68
C GLU A 469 -23.25 -20.75 2.86
N GLU A 470 -23.87 -19.66 3.29
CA GLU A 470 -23.19 -18.45 3.75
C GLU A 470 -22.76 -18.66 5.21
N LEU A 471 -21.46 -18.43 5.49
CA LEU A 471 -20.88 -18.61 6.81
C LEU A 471 -20.71 -17.29 7.57
N ARG A 472 -20.54 -16.20 6.82
CA ARG A 472 -20.37 -14.84 7.34
C ARG A 472 -20.94 -13.81 6.38
N PRO A 473 -21.82 -12.92 6.87
CA PRO A 473 -22.31 -12.84 8.25
C PRO A 473 -23.12 -14.06 8.69
N GLY A 474 -23.78 -14.77 7.80
CA GLY A 474 -24.73 -15.84 8.01
C GLY A 474 -26.09 -15.47 7.43
N PRO A 475 -26.91 -16.46 7.05
CA PRO A 475 -28.19 -16.25 6.39
C PRO A 475 -29.24 -15.57 7.29
N GLU A 476 -29.03 -15.57 8.61
CA GLU A 476 -29.89 -14.95 9.61
C GLU A 476 -29.80 -13.42 9.64
N VAL A 477 -28.70 -12.83 9.18
CA VAL A 477 -28.49 -11.37 9.14
C VAL A 477 -29.16 -10.82 7.88
N THR A 478 -30.39 -10.29 8.00
CA THR A 478 -31.23 -9.97 6.85
C THR A 478 -31.72 -8.53 6.78
N THR A 479 -31.98 -7.91 7.93
CA THR A 479 -32.48 -6.52 8.00
C THR A 479 -31.36 -5.51 7.79
N ASP A 480 -31.69 -4.29 7.36
CA ASP A 480 -30.73 -3.21 7.18
C ASP A 480 -29.97 -2.90 8.48
N ALA A 481 -30.65 -2.91 9.61
CA ALA A 481 -30.05 -2.68 10.93
C ALA A 481 -29.01 -3.76 11.27
N GLU A 482 -29.35 -5.04 11.07
CA GLU A 482 -28.43 -6.17 11.31
C GLU A 482 -27.22 -6.13 10.36
N LEU A 483 -27.43 -5.77 9.08
CA LEU A 483 -26.35 -5.60 8.11
C LEU A 483 -25.40 -4.46 8.50
N ILE A 484 -25.95 -3.33 8.99
CA ILE A 484 -25.16 -2.20 9.48
C ILE A 484 -24.36 -2.59 10.72
N GLU A 485 -24.99 -3.28 11.67
CA GLU A 485 -24.30 -3.78 12.86
C GLU A 485 -23.17 -4.74 12.49
N ASP A 486 -23.44 -5.70 11.57
CA ASP A 486 -22.49 -6.65 11.07
C ASP A 486 -21.27 -5.98 10.42
N PHE A 487 -21.49 -5.06 9.46
CA PHE A 487 -20.34 -4.45 8.80
C PHE A 487 -19.57 -3.52 9.73
N ARG A 488 -20.18 -2.83 10.66
CA ARG A 488 -19.47 -2.07 11.69
C ARG A 488 -18.61 -2.96 12.58
N ALA A 489 -19.08 -4.13 12.94
CA ALA A 489 -18.36 -5.07 13.80
C ALA A 489 -17.22 -5.80 13.08
N ARG A 490 -17.29 -6.00 11.75
CA ARG A 490 -16.37 -6.84 10.99
C ARG A 490 -15.56 -6.12 9.92
N SER A 491 -15.93 -4.88 9.55
CA SER A 491 -15.12 -4.08 8.62
C SER A 491 -13.80 -3.65 9.24
N GLY A 492 -12.88 -3.30 8.36
CA GLY A 492 -11.60 -2.71 8.72
C GLY A 492 -10.93 -2.12 7.50
N THR A 493 -9.73 -1.60 7.71
CA THR A 493 -8.90 -1.07 6.63
C THR A 493 -8.62 -2.12 5.56
N VAL A 494 -8.63 -1.71 4.29
CA VAL A 494 -8.01 -2.49 3.21
C VAL A 494 -6.60 -2.00 2.89
N TYR A 495 -6.00 -1.27 3.86
CA TYR A 495 -4.59 -0.87 3.92
C TYR A 495 -4.21 0.23 2.93
N HIS A 496 -5.10 1.19 2.68
CA HIS A 496 -4.94 2.26 1.72
C HIS A 496 -4.85 3.69 2.33
N PRO A 497 -4.31 3.92 3.55
CA PRO A 497 -4.27 5.27 4.14
C PRO A 497 -3.54 6.26 3.24
N SER A 498 -4.10 7.46 3.12
CA SER A 498 -3.62 8.53 2.23
C SER A 498 -4.07 9.91 2.70
N CYS A 499 -3.67 10.97 2.00
CA CYS A 499 -4.14 12.36 2.13
C CYS A 499 -3.69 13.13 3.38
N THR A 500 -2.83 12.57 4.23
CA THR A 500 -2.44 13.14 5.53
C THR A 500 -1.48 14.33 5.45
N CYS A 501 -0.93 14.62 4.26
CA CYS A 501 -0.16 15.82 3.93
C CYS A 501 -0.57 16.30 2.53
N ARG A 502 -1.88 16.45 2.28
CA ARG A 502 -2.40 16.64 0.94
C ARG A 502 -1.83 17.85 0.23
N MET A 503 -1.56 17.70 -1.08
CA MET A 503 -1.26 18.83 -1.96
C MET A 503 -2.54 19.56 -2.35
N GLY A 504 -2.41 20.85 -2.68
CA GLY A 504 -3.54 21.67 -3.14
C GLY A 504 -3.11 23.09 -3.47
N ALA A 505 -3.95 23.79 -4.23
CA ALA A 505 -3.72 25.19 -4.58
C ALA A 505 -3.90 26.13 -3.38
N ASP A 506 -4.92 25.84 -2.55
CA ASP A 506 -5.26 26.67 -1.38
C ASP A 506 -4.37 26.35 -0.17
N PRO A 507 -3.55 27.31 0.31
CA PRO A 507 -2.71 27.12 1.49
C PRO A 507 -3.49 26.86 2.77
N ALA A 508 -4.73 27.34 2.89
CA ALA A 508 -5.53 27.15 4.10
C ALA A 508 -5.98 25.69 4.28
N THR A 509 -6.03 24.92 3.21
CA THR A 509 -6.54 23.55 3.21
C THR A 509 -5.51 22.49 2.79
N SER A 510 -4.25 22.88 2.56
CA SER A 510 -3.21 21.97 2.10
C SER A 510 -1.90 22.10 2.87
N VAL A 511 -1.13 21.02 2.92
CA VAL A 511 0.23 20.98 3.47
C VAL A 511 1.25 21.31 2.38
N LEU A 512 0.97 20.88 1.15
CA LEU A 512 1.89 20.97 0.02
C LEU A 512 1.33 21.82 -1.10
N ASP A 513 2.21 22.44 -1.86
CA ASP A 513 1.86 23.02 -3.16
C ASP A 513 1.78 21.94 -4.27
N ALA A 514 1.42 22.33 -5.50
CA ALA A 514 1.34 21.44 -6.66
C ALA A 514 2.69 20.78 -7.03
N ARG A 515 3.80 21.33 -6.56
CA ARG A 515 5.14 20.76 -6.76
C ARG A 515 5.61 19.91 -5.56
N LEU A 516 4.69 19.54 -4.64
CA LEU A 516 4.91 18.72 -3.47
C LEU A 516 5.86 19.35 -2.42
N ARG A 517 6.09 20.67 -2.47
CA ARG A 517 6.90 21.40 -1.50
C ARG A 517 6.07 21.69 -0.25
N VAL A 518 6.67 21.48 0.93
CA VAL A 518 6.04 21.79 2.22
C VAL A 518 5.93 23.31 2.36
N ARG A 519 4.72 23.80 2.59
CA ARG A 519 4.46 25.23 2.77
C ARG A 519 5.16 25.74 4.04
N GLY A 520 5.81 26.88 3.94
CA GLY A 520 6.52 27.53 5.04
C GLY A 520 7.94 27.02 5.32
N VAL A 521 8.42 25.97 4.58
CA VAL A 521 9.80 25.47 4.73
C VAL A 521 10.43 25.23 3.37
N ALA A 522 11.50 25.95 3.08
CA ALA A 522 12.28 25.74 1.86
C ALA A 522 13.06 24.41 1.90
N GLY A 523 13.30 23.79 0.74
CA GLY A 523 14.12 22.57 0.63
C GLY A 523 13.51 21.33 1.28
N LEU A 524 12.18 21.28 1.47
CA LEU A 524 11.46 20.15 2.05
C LEU A 524 10.28 19.76 1.18
N ARG A 525 10.15 18.46 0.86
CA ARG A 525 8.98 17.90 0.18
C ARG A 525 8.43 16.68 0.89
N VAL A 526 7.14 16.38 0.62
CA VAL A 526 6.54 15.07 0.93
C VAL A 526 6.12 14.43 -0.38
N ILE A 527 6.65 13.24 -0.68
CA ILE A 527 6.40 12.55 -1.95
C ILE A 527 6.05 11.08 -1.65
N ASP A 528 4.79 10.83 -1.34
CA ASP A 528 4.20 9.51 -1.09
C ASP A 528 2.67 9.61 -1.05
N ALA A 529 1.97 8.58 -0.53
CA ALA A 529 0.51 8.57 -0.45
C ALA A 529 -0.07 9.64 0.50
N ALA A 530 0.73 10.22 1.41
CA ALA A 530 0.29 11.35 2.23
C ALA A 530 -0.05 12.58 1.39
N SER A 531 0.60 12.73 0.23
CA SER A 531 0.47 13.90 -0.66
C SER A 531 -0.79 13.91 -1.51
N PHE A 532 -1.55 12.81 -1.58
CA PHE A 532 -2.77 12.75 -2.41
C PHE A 532 -3.76 13.85 -2.00
N PRO A 533 -4.36 14.59 -2.94
CA PRO A 533 -5.43 15.56 -2.64
C PRO A 533 -6.68 14.88 -2.08
N ASN A 534 -7.05 13.75 -2.69
CA ASN A 534 -8.09 12.82 -2.25
C ASN A 534 -7.67 11.39 -2.60
N ILE A 535 -8.32 10.40 -1.98
CA ILE A 535 -8.06 8.98 -2.25
C ILE A 535 -8.62 8.61 -3.63
N ILE A 536 -7.91 7.71 -4.36
CA ILE A 536 -8.34 7.21 -5.67
C ILE A 536 -9.19 5.94 -5.54
N ALA A 537 -9.99 5.64 -6.54
CA ALA A 537 -10.77 4.39 -6.62
C ALA A 537 -9.85 3.18 -6.84
N GLY A 538 -9.61 2.41 -5.77
CA GLY A 538 -8.80 1.18 -5.81
C GLY A 538 -7.49 1.24 -5.02
N ASN A 539 -6.60 0.30 -5.32
CA ASN A 539 -5.37 0.08 -4.55
C ASN A 539 -4.37 1.23 -4.70
N THR A 540 -3.86 1.75 -3.59
CA THR A 540 -3.03 2.98 -3.55
C THR A 540 -1.55 2.78 -3.90
N ASN A 541 -1.09 1.56 -4.22
CA ASN A 541 0.33 1.33 -4.52
C ASN A 541 0.76 1.93 -5.88
N ALA A 542 -0.06 1.80 -6.92
CA ALA A 542 0.24 2.38 -8.23
C ALA A 542 0.33 3.92 -8.18
N PRO A 543 -0.65 4.65 -7.59
CA PRO A 543 -0.53 6.09 -7.44
C PRO A 543 0.62 6.52 -6.50
N ALA A 544 1.00 5.75 -5.48
CA ALA A 544 2.19 6.05 -4.68
C ALA A 544 3.49 5.94 -5.50
N ILE A 545 3.58 4.98 -6.43
CA ILE A 545 4.68 4.86 -7.40
C ILE A 545 4.67 6.06 -8.37
N LEU A 546 3.50 6.45 -8.86
CA LEU A 546 3.31 7.64 -9.69
C LEU A 546 3.81 8.91 -8.98
N MET A 547 3.47 9.09 -7.68
CA MET A 547 3.99 10.22 -6.89
C MET A 547 5.52 10.26 -6.93
N GLY A 548 6.17 9.12 -6.70
CA GLY A 548 7.65 9.02 -6.79
C GLY A 548 8.18 9.37 -8.17
N TRP A 549 7.51 8.90 -9.23
CA TRP A 549 7.92 9.12 -10.61
C TRP A 549 7.81 10.59 -11.03
N LYS A 550 6.63 11.18 -10.88
CA LYS A 550 6.39 12.59 -11.20
C LYS A 550 7.14 13.53 -10.26
N GLY A 551 7.13 13.22 -8.95
CA GLY A 551 7.83 14.01 -7.94
C GLY A 551 9.34 14.10 -8.20
N ALA A 552 9.99 13.01 -8.64
CA ALA A 552 11.39 13.07 -9.05
C ALA A 552 11.61 14.01 -10.24
N GLY A 553 10.68 14.04 -11.22
CA GLY A 553 10.71 14.99 -12.32
C GLY A 553 10.68 16.44 -11.84
N LEU A 554 9.73 16.75 -10.94
CA LEU A 554 9.58 18.09 -10.34
C LEU A 554 10.83 18.53 -9.55
N VAL A 555 11.46 17.62 -8.80
CA VAL A 555 12.73 17.90 -8.08
C VAL A 555 13.85 18.23 -9.06
N LEU A 556 14.00 17.45 -10.13
CA LEU A 556 15.06 17.66 -11.14
C LEU A 556 14.83 18.91 -12.00
N GLU A 557 13.60 19.33 -12.21
CA GLU A 557 13.26 20.59 -12.88
C GLU A 557 13.64 21.80 -12.01
N ASP A 558 13.33 21.76 -10.70
CA ASP A 558 13.64 22.85 -9.77
C ASP A 558 15.16 22.98 -9.49
N ALA A 559 15.94 21.94 -9.81
CA ALA A 559 17.41 21.93 -9.66
C ALA A 559 18.16 22.52 -10.87
N ARG A 560 17.48 22.86 -11.96
CA ARG A 560 18.06 23.51 -13.16
C ARG A 560 18.12 25.00 -13.00
#